data_f3e81c6d3d6fa8cccc58f544141a1e0c
#
_entry.id   f3e81c6d3d6fa8cccc58f544141a1e0c
#
_cell.length_a   1.000
_cell.length_b   1.000
_cell.length_c   1.000
_cell.angle_alpha   90.00
_cell.angle_beta   90.00
_cell.angle_gamma   90.00
#
_symmetry.space_group_name_H-M   'P 1'
#
loop_
_entity.id
_entity.type
_entity.pdbx_description
1 polymer ?
#
loop_
_entity_poly.entity_id
_entity_poly.type
_entity_poly.pdbx_seq_one_letter_code
_entity_poly.pdbx_strand_id
1 'polypeptide(L)'
;EGPNIGLISYLASYAKINEYGFVEAPYRKVKKTYDEKGRLIDQVVTDEVEYMTADVEDEYVVAQANEPLDETKHFKRARVSARRRDDILEIDAEKVDYMDVSPRMMVSVATACIPFLENDDCNRALMGSNMQRQAVPLMVTQQPIVATGMEYKAATDSGTAVLAKNDGIVEKVDADHVEVRNAQGAVDNYSLVKFARSNAGTCINQRPIVEVGENVKAGQVLADGPAMRNGEISLGKNALIG
;
A
#
# COMPACT_ATOMS: atom_id res chain seq x y z
N GLU A 1 6.69 -4.18 21.15
CA GLU A 1 8.00 -3.84 21.67
C GLU A 1 8.42 -4.87 22.74
N GLY A 2 9.57 -4.74 23.36
CA GLY A 2 10.07 -5.68 24.37
C GLY A 2 11.32 -6.41 23.89
N PRO A 3 11.47 -7.73 24.13
CA PRO A 3 12.72 -8.47 23.84
C PRO A 3 13.18 -8.40 22.39
N ASN A 4 12.26 -8.19 21.46
CA ASN A 4 12.53 -8.14 20.02
C ASN A 4 12.73 -6.72 19.46
N ILE A 5 12.84 -5.70 20.31
CA ILE A 5 13.04 -4.31 19.87
C ILE A 5 14.33 -4.19 19.02
N GLY A 6 14.21 -3.57 17.85
CA GLY A 6 15.32 -3.43 16.92
C GLY A 6 15.69 -4.68 16.12
N LEU A 7 15.13 -5.85 16.43
CA LEU A 7 15.40 -7.12 15.73
C LEU A 7 14.38 -7.44 14.66
N ILE A 8 13.16 -6.92 14.78
CA ILE A 8 12.07 -7.13 13.82
C ILE A 8 11.87 -5.84 13.04
N SER A 9 11.94 -5.95 11.73
CA SER A 9 11.68 -4.86 10.79
C SER A 9 10.50 -5.21 9.88
N TYR A 10 9.97 -4.21 9.20
CA TYR A 10 8.81 -4.34 8.32
C TYR A 10 9.14 -3.85 6.92
N LEU A 11 8.61 -4.53 5.92
CA LEU A 11 8.79 -4.17 4.52
C LEU A 11 8.13 -2.80 4.25
N ALA A 12 8.80 -1.95 3.48
CA ALA A 12 8.22 -0.69 3.01
C ALA A 12 7.04 -0.96 2.06
N SER A 13 6.08 -0.04 2.01
CA SER A 13 4.80 -0.22 1.30
C SER A 13 4.95 -0.50 -0.20
N TYR A 14 6.00 0.02 -0.84
CA TYR A 14 6.28 -0.19 -2.27
C TYR A 14 7.27 -1.31 -2.55
N ALA A 15 7.97 -1.81 -1.52
CA ALA A 15 8.97 -2.84 -1.69
C ALA A 15 8.35 -4.22 -1.90
N LYS A 16 9.05 -5.06 -2.62
CA LYS A 16 8.73 -6.48 -2.79
C LYS A 16 9.99 -7.32 -2.65
N ILE A 17 9.81 -8.62 -2.50
CA ILE A 17 10.90 -9.58 -2.46
C ILE A 17 10.94 -10.30 -3.81
N ASN A 18 12.12 -10.35 -4.43
CA ASN A 18 12.32 -11.02 -5.70
C ASN A 18 12.43 -12.56 -5.53
N GLU A 19 12.56 -13.28 -6.65
CA GLU A 19 12.71 -14.75 -6.66
C GLU A 19 13.98 -15.25 -5.95
N TYR A 20 14.99 -14.41 -5.78
CA TYR A 20 16.24 -14.73 -5.08
C TYR A 20 16.21 -14.37 -3.58
N GLY A 21 15.11 -13.76 -3.10
CA GLY A 21 14.97 -13.35 -1.72
C GLY A 21 15.50 -11.95 -1.40
N PHE A 22 15.92 -11.16 -2.39
CA PHE A 22 16.35 -9.78 -2.20
C PHE A 22 15.17 -8.81 -2.23
N VAL A 23 15.28 -7.71 -1.48
CA VAL A 23 14.29 -6.64 -1.49
C VAL A 23 14.51 -5.75 -2.72
N GLU A 24 13.44 -5.48 -3.45
CA GLU A 24 13.40 -4.59 -4.60
C GLU A 24 12.43 -3.44 -4.35
N ALA A 25 12.73 -2.29 -4.93
CA ALA A 25 11.86 -1.11 -4.94
C ALA A 25 11.59 -0.64 -6.37
N PRO A 26 10.42 -0.01 -6.62
CA PRO A 26 10.07 0.48 -7.96
C PRO A 26 10.64 1.87 -8.22
N TYR A 27 11.11 2.10 -9.43
CA TYR A 27 11.60 3.39 -9.91
C TYR A 27 11.05 3.67 -11.30
N ARG A 28 10.73 4.93 -11.59
CA ARG A 28 10.32 5.37 -12.92
C ARG A 28 11.56 5.63 -13.77
N LYS A 29 11.59 5.06 -14.94
CA LYS A 29 12.70 5.23 -15.89
C LYS A 29 12.66 6.61 -16.53
N VAL A 30 13.81 7.24 -16.63
CA VAL A 30 14.02 8.48 -17.39
C VAL A 30 14.58 8.13 -18.75
N LYS A 31 13.80 8.39 -19.79
CA LYS A 31 14.23 8.14 -21.17
C LYS A 31 15.01 9.35 -21.67
N LYS A 32 16.24 9.09 -22.16
CA LYS A 32 17.13 10.07 -22.73
C LYS A 32 17.27 9.83 -24.24
N THR A 33 17.11 10.88 -25.03
CA THR A 33 17.28 10.83 -26.49
C THR A 33 18.50 11.66 -26.88
N TYR A 34 19.40 11.06 -27.62
CA TYR A 34 20.66 11.68 -28.04
C TYR A 34 20.69 11.92 -29.55
N ASP A 35 21.40 12.96 -29.98
CA ASP A 35 21.69 13.21 -31.41
C ASP A 35 22.80 12.26 -31.94
N GLU A 36 23.06 12.33 -33.24
CA GLU A 36 24.12 11.55 -33.86
C GLU A 36 25.53 11.91 -33.33
N LYS A 37 25.65 13.03 -32.62
CA LYS A 37 26.92 13.52 -32.02
C LYS A 37 26.98 13.21 -30.50
N GLY A 38 26.04 12.45 -29.99
CA GLY A 38 26.00 12.06 -28.58
C GLY A 38 25.56 13.19 -27.61
N ARG A 39 24.91 14.26 -28.10
CA ARG A 39 24.37 15.32 -27.27
C ARG A 39 22.93 14.97 -26.88
N LEU A 40 22.57 15.21 -25.62
CA LEU A 40 21.22 15.02 -25.15
C LEU A 40 20.29 16.01 -25.86
N ILE A 41 19.28 15.49 -26.56
CA ILE A 41 18.24 16.29 -27.23
C ILE A 41 17.04 16.43 -26.30
N ASP A 42 16.64 15.32 -25.68
CA ASP A 42 15.40 15.25 -24.90
C ASP A 42 15.52 14.27 -23.75
N GLN A 43 14.81 14.57 -22.64
CA GLN A 43 14.79 13.75 -21.43
C GLN A 43 13.42 13.77 -20.79
N VAL A 44 12.74 12.65 -20.78
CA VAL A 44 11.37 12.52 -20.30
C VAL A 44 11.28 11.45 -19.21
N VAL A 45 10.61 11.77 -18.09
CA VAL A 45 10.26 10.79 -17.06
C VAL A 45 9.10 9.95 -17.57
N THR A 46 9.30 8.66 -17.75
CA THR A 46 8.27 7.74 -18.28
C THR A 46 7.38 7.18 -17.17
N ASP A 47 6.28 6.54 -17.55
CA ASP A 47 5.46 5.73 -16.63
C ASP A 47 5.96 4.27 -16.56
N GLU A 48 7.04 3.95 -17.25
CA GLU A 48 7.67 2.65 -17.17
C GLU A 48 8.36 2.51 -15.80
N VAL A 49 7.93 1.50 -15.04
CA VAL A 49 8.43 1.22 -13.70
C VAL A 49 9.31 -0.02 -13.75
N GLU A 50 10.54 0.13 -13.31
CA GLU A 50 11.48 -0.96 -13.12
C GLU A 50 11.71 -1.21 -11.63
N TYR A 51 11.77 -2.48 -11.24
CA TYR A 51 12.12 -2.88 -9.88
C TYR A 51 13.61 -3.19 -9.82
N MET A 52 14.29 -2.56 -8.87
CA MET A 52 15.72 -2.72 -8.66
C MET A 52 16.06 -3.06 -7.23
N THR A 53 17.07 -3.89 -7.04
CA THR A 53 17.73 -4.13 -5.76
C THR A 53 18.68 -2.97 -5.43
N ALA A 54 19.11 -2.86 -4.18
CA ALA A 54 19.93 -1.75 -3.72
C ALA A 54 21.30 -1.66 -4.44
N ASP A 55 21.91 -2.80 -4.75
CA ASP A 55 23.18 -2.87 -5.49
C ASP A 55 23.08 -2.33 -6.91
N VAL A 56 21.95 -2.58 -7.58
CA VAL A 56 21.66 -2.04 -8.91
C VAL A 56 21.34 -0.56 -8.84
N GLU A 57 20.53 -0.15 -7.86
CA GLU A 57 20.15 1.27 -7.66
C GLU A 57 21.37 2.17 -7.38
N ASP A 58 22.36 1.67 -6.67
CA ASP A 58 23.60 2.38 -6.35
C ASP A 58 24.42 2.82 -7.59
N GLU A 59 24.22 2.17 -8.73
CA GLU A 59 24.89 2.53 -9.98
C GLU A 59 24.27 3.75 -10.67
N TYR A 60 23.01 4.10 -10.33
CA TYR A 60 22.22 5.12 -10.99
C TYR A 60 22.04 6.37 -10.14
N VAL A 61 21.65 7.45 -10.82
CA VAL A 61 21.22 8.71 -10.20
C VAL A 61 19.69 8.72 -10.16
N VAL A 62 19.13 8.74 -8.97
CA VAL A 62 17.68 8.69 -8.75
C VAL A 62 17.17 10.01 -8.20
N ALA A 63 16.28 10.68 -8.96
CA ALA A 63 15.63 11.92 -8.52
C ALA A 63 14.53 11.63 -7.49
N GLN A 64 14.30 12.60 -6.62
CA GLN A 64 13.21 12.53 -5.63
C GLN A 64 11.84 12.62 -6.32
N ALA A 65 10.85 11.93 -5.78
CA ALA A 65 9.49 11.90 -6.34
C ALA A 65 8.74 13.23 -6.29
N ASN A 66 9.15 14.15 -5.42
CA ASN A 66 8.56 15.47 -5.26
C ASN A 66 9.14 16.54 -6.20
N GLU A 67 10.12 16.20 -7.04
CA GLU A 67 10.62 17.15 -8.03
C GLU A 67 9.52 17.52 -9.04
N PRO A 68 9.34 18.83 -9.30
CA PRO A 68 8.27 19.27 -10.18
C PRO A 68 8.54 18.91 -11.62
N LEU A 69 7.56 18.22 -12.24
CA LEU A 69 7.51 17.93 -13.66
C LEU A 69 6.53 18.86 -14.35
N ASP A 70 6.73 19.10 -15.64
CA ASP A 70 5.76 19.78 -16.50
C ASP A 70 4.68 18.79 -17.01
N GLU A 71 3.75 19.28 -17.83
CA GLU A 71 2.68 18.46 -18.42
C GLU A 71 3.22 17.38 -19.38
N THR A 72 4.41 17.58 -19.93
CA THR A 72 5.11 16.67 -20.83
C THR A 72 6.10 15.76 -20.09
N LYS A 73 6.09 15.78 -18.75
CA LYS A 73 6.94 14.98 -17.85
C LYS A 73 8.44 15.29 -17.93
N HIS A 74 8.80 16.52 -18.25
CA HIS A 74 10.16 17.02 -18.13
C HIS A 74 10.39 17.66 -16.78
N PHE A 75 11.63 17.65 -16.31
CA PHE A 75 11.99 18.39 -15.10
C PHE A 75 11.87 19.90 -15.32
N LYS A 76 11.16 20.59 -14.45
CA LYS A 76 11.02 22.06 -14.53
C LYS A 76 12.29 22.81 -14.13
N ARG A 77 13.16 22.17 -13.36
CA ARG A 77 14.39 22.75 -12.84
C ARG A 77 15.59 22.15 -13.58
N ALA A 78 16.57 23.00 -13.87
CA ALA A 78 17.83 22.56 -14.44
C ALA A 78 18.67 21.72 -13.46
N ARG A 79 18.51 21.97 -12.15
CA ARG A 79 19.11 21.17 -11.07
C ARG A 79 18.00 20.59 -10.20
N VAL A 80 18.12 19.32 -9.87
CA VAL A 80 17.15 18.54 -9.14
C VAL A 80 17.79 17.84 -7.95
N SER A 81 17.03 17.63 -6.89
CA SER A 81 17.45 16.81 -5.76
C SER A 81 17.43 15.35 -6.17
N ALA A 82 18.58 14.72 -6.05
CA ALA A 82 18.76 13.31 -6.38
C ALA A 82 19.67 12.65 -5.36
N ARG A 83 19.66 11.32 -5.34
CA ARG A 83 20.63 10.53 -4.58
C ARG A 83 21.44 9.67 -5.52
N ARG A 84 22.66 9.43 -5.12
CA ARG A 84 23.55 8.45 -5.73
C ARG A 84 24.28 7.75 -4.60
N ARG A 85 24.07 6.46 -4.43
CA ARG A 85 24.52 5.71 -3.26
C ARG A 85 24.03 6.39 -1.96
N ASP A 86 24.93 6.70 -1.04
CA ASP A 86 24.61 7.34 0.25
C ASP A 86 24.54 8.88 0.18
N ASP A 87 24.93 9.47 -0.94
CA ASP A 87 24.97 10.93 -1.09
C ASP A 87 23.64 11.49 -1.62
N ILE A 88 23.11 12.51 -0.92
CA ILE A 88 22.00 13.33 -1.39
C ILE A 88 22.58 14.59 -2.01
N LEU A 89 22.35 14.80 -3.29
CA LEU A 89 22.99 15.84 -4.09
C LEU A 89 21.95 16.66 -4.85
N GLU A 90 22.28 17.93 -5.09
CA GLU A 90 21.66 18.67 -6.18
C GLU A 90 22.50 18.46 -7.45
N ILE A 91 21.92 17.81 -8.45
CA ILE A 91 22.58 17.45 -9.69
C ILE A 91 21.85 18.02 -10.89
N ASP A 92 22.56 18.19 -12.01
CA ASP A 92 21.94 18.59 -13.27
C ASP A 92 20.90 17.56 -13.71
N ALA A 93 19.71 18.01 -14.11
CA ALA A 93 18.60 17.14 -14.50
C ALA A 93 19.03 16.11 -15.59
N GLU A 94 19.91 16.51 -16.50
CA GLU A 94 20.42 15.66 -17.58
C GLU A 94 21.12 14.37 -17.12
N LYS A 95 21.63 14.36 -15.88
CA LYS A 95 22.36 13.22 -15.32
C LYS A 95 21.44 12.22 -14.60
N VAL A 96 20.18 12.54 -14.44
CA VAL A 96 19.19 11.68 -13.75
C VAL A 96 18.83 10.49 -14.63
N ASP A 97 18.87 9.29 -14.07
CA ASP A 97 18.56 8.04 -14.77
C ASP A 97 17.18 7.49 -14.40
N TYR A 98 16.78 7.65 -13.15
CA TYR A 98 15.50 7.21 -12.61
C TYR A 98 14.89 8.27 -11.69
N MET A 99 13.60 8.14 -11.41
CA MET A 99 12.89 8.95 -10.45
C MET A 99 12.07 8.05 -9.51
N ASP A 100 12.02 8.38 -8.23
CA ASP A 100 11.17 7.69 -7.28
C ASP A 100 9.71 7.73 -7.71
N VAL A 101 8.99 6.64 -7.48
CA VAL A 101 7.56 6.54 -7.82
C VAL A 101 6.71 7.42 -6.90
N SER A 102 7.04 7.46 -5.60
CA SER A 102 6.28 8.19 -4.59
C SER A 102 7.18 8.64 -3.44
N PRO A 103 6.89 9.79 -2.81
CA PRO A 103 7.57 10.19 -1.57
C PRO A 103 7.28 9.24 -0.39
N ARG A 104 6.25 8.40 -0.48
CA ARG A 104 5.83 7.45 0.56
C ARG A 104 6.56 6.10 0.51
N MET A 105 7.60 5.97 -0.28
CA MET A 105 8.32 4.70 -0.46
C MET A 105 9.06 4.21 0.78
N MET A 106 9.36 5.10 1.73
CA MET A 106 10.16 4.76 2.92
C MET A 106 9.31 4.38 4.15
N VAL A 107 7.99 4.42 4.07
CA VAL A 107 7.11 4.08 5.19
C VAL A 107 6.51 2.68 5.03
N SER A 108 6.32 1.98 6.16
CA SER A 108 5.59 0.70 6.18
C SER A 108 4.09 0.92 6.01
N VAL A 109 3.34 -0.15 5.74
CA VAL A 109 1.87 -0.09 5.61
C VAL A 109 1.22 0.48 6.88
N ALA A 110 1.65 0.06 8.07
CA ALA A 110 1.10 0.57 9.33
C ALA A 110 1.37 2.07 9.49
N THR A 111 2.58 2.52 9.19
CA THR A 111 2.93 3.95 9.23
C THR A 111 2.16 4.76 8.19
N ALA A 112 1.89 4.20 7.02
CA ALA A 112 1.10 4.84 5.97
C ALA A 112 -0.38 5.05 6.36
N CYS A 113 -0.88 4.36 7.37
CA CYS A 113 -2.22 4.55 7.93
C CYS A 113 -2.31 5.69 8.96
N ILE A 114 -1.22 6.35 9.31
CA ILE A 114 -1.20 7.47 10.26
C ILE A 114 -1.58 8.76 9.52
N PRO A 115 -2.73 9.38 9.82
CA PRO A 115 -3.10 10.66 9.22
C PRO A 115 -2.21 11.78 9.74
N PHE A 116 -1.88 12.76 8.89
CA PHE A 116 -0.99 13.90 9.21
C PHE A 116 0.39 13.50 9.73
N LEU A 117 0.92 12.39 9.24
CA LEU A 117 2.23 11.87 9.64
C LEU A 117 3.36 12.90 9.54
N GLU A 118 3.30 13.79 8.54
CA GLU A 118 4.28 14.84 8.30
C GLU A 118 4.37 15.88 9.43
N ASN A 119 3.36 15.96 10.30
CA ASN A 119 3.32 16.86 11.44
C ASN A 119 3.76 16.19 12.76
N ASP A 120 4.02 14.88 12.73
CA ASP A 120 4.37 14.10 13.92
C ASP A 120 5.89 13.99 14.08
N ASP A 121 6.32 13.96 15.33
CA ASP A 121 7.70 13.59 15.66
C ASP A 121 7.95 12.12 15.30
N CYS A 122 9.10 11.85 14.74
CA CYS A 122 9.51 10.52 14.26
C CYS A 122 9.41 9.44 15.38
N ASN A 123 9.80 9.77 16.61
CA ASN A 123 9.71 8.82 17.73
C ASN A 123 8.24 8.47 18.06
N ARG A 124 7.35 9.45 18.02
CA ARG A 124 5.92 9.23 18.28
C ARG A 124 5.22 8.49 17.14
N ALA A 125 5.61 8.76 15.90
CA ALA A 125 5.13 8.01 14.75
C ALA A 125 5.54 6.53 14.82
N LEU A 126 6.78 6.24 15.25
CA LEU A 126 7.24 4.87 15.49
C LEU A 126 6.38 4.15 16.54
N MET A 127 6.17 4.80 17.69
CA MET A 127 5.33 4.24 18.77
C MET A 127 3.90 3.99 18.30
N GLY A 128 3.27 4.95 17.62
CA GLY A 128 1.92 4.82 17.06
C GLY A 128 1.81 3.69 16.03
N SER A 129 2.77 3.58 15.13
CA SER A 129 2.84 2.49 14.15
C SER A 129 2.92 1.11 14.83
N ASN A 130 3.73 0.99 15.87
CA ASN A 130 3.86 -0.25 16.65
C ASN A 130 2.54 -0.58 17.39
N MET A 131 1.90 0.42 18.00
CA MET A 131 0.65 0.23 18.75
C MET A 131 -0.53 -0.18 17.85
N GLN A 132 -0.59 0.27 16.59
CA GLN A 132 -1.60 -0.19 15.63
C GLN A 132 -1.60 -1.72 15.48
N ARG A 133 -0.42 -2.34 15.46
CA ARG A 133 -0.29 -3.80 15.34
C ARG A 133 -0.66 -4.58 16.59
N GLN A 134 -0.77 -3.92 17.73
CA GLN A 134 -1.14 -4.49 19.01
C GLN A 134 -2.62 -4.26 19.36
N ALA A 135 -3.39 -3.64 18.46
CA ALA A 135 -4.80 -3.35 18.68
C ALA A 135 -5.63 -4.63 18.78
N VAL A 136 -6.44 -4.73 19.81
CA VAL A 136 -7.36 -5.84 19.99
C VAL A 136 -8.59 -5.63 19.09
N PRO A 137 -9.03 -6.63 18.32
CA PRO A 137 -10.25 -6.55 17.54
C PRO A 137 -11.48 -6.29 18.43
N LEU A 138 -12.18 -5.19 18.15
CA LEU A 138 -13.39 -4.82 18.90
C LEU A 138 -14.62 -5.53 18.32
N MET A 139 -15.63 -5.76 19.13
CA MET A 139 -16.92 -6.30 18.67
C MET A 139 -17.63 -5.37 17.70
N VAL A 140 -17.60 -4.06 17.99
CA VAL A 140 -18.16 -3.01 17.12
C VAL A 140 -17.13 -1.92 16.97
N THR A 141 -16.58 -1.83 15.77
CA THR A 141 -15.64 -0.78 15.35
C THR A 141 -16.37 0.33 14.60
N GLN A 142 -15.73 1.47 14.45
CA GLN A 142 -16.20 2.56 13.59
C GLN A 142 -15.17 2.79 12.49
N GLN A 143 -15.67 3.02 11.29
CA GLN A 143 -14.81 3.44 10.18
C GLN A 143 -14.17 4.78 10.52
N PRO A 144 -12.86 4.96 10.32
CA PRO A 144 -12.20 6.22 10.63
C PRO A 144 -12.72 7.34 9.74
N ILE A 145 -13.08 8.48 10.37
CA ILE A 145 -13.51 9.69 9.64
C ILE A 145 -12.30 10.37 9.03
N VAL A 146 -11.18 10.41 9.77
CA VAL A 146 -9.90 10.92 9.30
C VAL A 146 -9.00 9.74 8.97
N ALA A 147 -8.64 9.60 7.70
CA ALA A 147 -7.92 8.45 7.16
C ALA A 147 -6.95 8.89 6.07
N THR A 148 -6.08 7.98 5.63
CA THR A 148 -5.08 8.23 4.60
C THR A 148 -5.44 7.63 3.23
N GLY A 149 -6.48 6.80 3.17
CA GLY A 149 -6.84 6.01 1.99
C GLY A 149 -6.10 4.66 1.89
N MET A 150 -5.09 4.43 2.71
CA MET A 150 -4.36 3.16 2.75
C MET A 150 -5.17 2.05 3.43
N GLU A 151 -6.13 2.41 4.27
CA GLU A 151 -6.93 1.50 5.08
C GLU A 151 -7.69 0.49 4.22
N TYR A 152 -8.32 0.94 3.13
CA TYR A 152 -9.03 0.06 2.20
C TYR A 152 -8.07 -0.90 1.49
N LYS A 153 -6.97 -0.38 0.95
CA LYS A 153 -5.98 -1.18 0.24
C LYS A 153 -5.32 -2.23 1.15
N ALA A 154 -4.94 -1.83 2.35
CA ALA A 154 -4.36 -2.73 3.33
C ALA A 154 -5.35 -3.82 3.76
N ALA A 155 -6.64 -3.48 3.94
CA ALA A 155 -7.68 -4.42 4.29
C ALA A 155 -7.92 -5.46 3.20
N THR A 156 -8.05 -5.03 1.95
CA THR A 156 -8.29 -5.94 0.82
C THR A 156 -7.11 -6.87 0.53
N ASP A 157 -5.89 -6.35 0.62
CA ASP A 157 -4.67 -7.13 0.34
C ASP A 157 -4.23 -8.02 1.52
N SER A 158 -4.76 -7.80 2.72
CA SER A 158 -4.39 -8.58 3.92
C SER A 158 -4.82 -10.04 3.87
N GLY A 159 -5.79 -10.38 3.03
CA GLY A 159 -6.38 -11.72 2.96
C GLY A 159 -7.33 -12.06 4.11
N THR A 160 -7.61 -11.14 5.03
CA THR A 160 -8.58 -11.33 6.12
C THR A 160 -10.01 -11.01 5.70
N ALA A 161 -10.19 -10.14 4.70
CA ALA A 161 -11.46 -9.88 4.04
C ALA A 161 -11.76 -10.96 3.01
N VAL A 162 -13.02 -11.30 2.83
CA VAL A 162 -13.47 -12.18 1.75
C VAL A 162 -13.79 -11.33 0.54
N LEU A 163 -13.10 -11.59 -0.57
CA LEU A 163 -13.24 -10.85 -1.82
C LEU A 163 -13.98 -11.69 -2.86
N ALA A 164 -14.80 -11.04 -3.69
CA ALA A 164 -15.42 -11.68 -4.84
C ALA A 164 -14.37 -12.10 -5.88
N LYS A 165 -14.42 -13.35 -6.33
CA LYS A 165 -13.53 -13.86 -7.39
C LYS A 165 -13.95 -13.39 -8.78
N ASN A 166 -15.25 -13.33 -9.01
CA ASN A 166 -15.87 -12.99 -10.28
C ASN A 166 -16.96 -11.93 -10.10
N ASP A 167 -17.31 -11.26 -11.20
CA ASP A 167 -18.51 -10.42 -11.25
C ASP A 167 -19.74 -11.29 -11.14
N GLY A 168 -20.75 -10.85 -10.39
CA GLY A 168 -21.96 -11.64 -10.22
C GLY A 168 -23.04 -10.94 -9.39
N ILE A 169 -24.07 -11.73 -9.08
CA ILE A 169 -25.20 -11.33 -8.24
C ILE A 169 -25.21 -12.22 -7.00
N VAL A 170 -25.35 -11.59 -5.84
CA VAL A 170 -25.44 -12.31 -4.57
C VAL A 170 -26.79 -13.03 -4.49
N GLU A 171 -26.77 -14.36 -4.40
CA GLU A 171 -27.99 -15.18 -4.31
C GLU A 171 -28.38 -15.53 -2.90
N LYS A 172 -27.38 -15.77 -2.06
CA LYS A 172 -27.59 -16.18 -0.68
C LYS A 172 -26.57 -15.57 0.25
N VAL A 173 -27.02 -15.13 1.40
CA VAL A 173 -26.17 -14.60 2.48
C VAL A 173 -26.61 -15.22 3.78
N ASP A 174 -25.72 -16.00 4.39
CA ASP A 174 -25.88 -16.55 5.72
C ASP A 174 -24.74 -16.07 6.61
N ALA A 175 -24.80 -16.33 7.90
CA ALA A 175 -23.76 -15.93 8.85
C ALA A 175 -22.39 -16.58 8.56
N ASP A 176 -22.36 -17.74 7.94
CA ASP A 176 -21.20 -18.58 7.70
C ASP A 176 -20.85 -18.78 6.21
N HIS A 177 -21.71 -18.34 5.29
CA HIS A 177 -21.42 -18.42 3.87
C HIS A 177 -22.15 -17.37 3.02
N VAL A 178 -21.56 -17.05 1.87
CA VAL A 178 -22.12 -16.17 0.84
C VAL A 178 -22.04 -16.92 -0.51
N GLU A 179 -23.14 -16.90 -1.25
CA GLU A 179 -23.21 -17.50 -2.59
C GLU A 179 -23.40 -16.38 -3.64
N VAL A 180 -22.53 -16.36 -4.65
CA VAL A 180 -22.57 -15.38 -5.75
C VAL A 180 -22.68 -16.12 -7.05
N ARG A 181 -23.73 -15.84 -7.83
CA ARG A 181 -23.87 -16.37 -9.20
C ARG A 181 -23.14 -15.45 -10.16
N ASN A 182 -22.15 -16.00 -10.84
CA ASN A 182 -21.39 -15.26 -11.84
C ASN A 182 -22.15 -15.13 -13.19
N ALA A 183 -21.63 -14.30 -14.09
CA ALA A 183 -22.23 -14.05 -15.40
C ALA A 183 -22.33 -15.31 -16.28
N GLN A 184 -21.57 -16.37 -15.98
CA GLN A 184 -21.56 -17.66 -16.68
C GLN A 184 -22.59 -18.64 -16.11
N GLY A 185 -23.33 -18.26 -15.06
CA GLY A 185 -24.32 -19.08 -14.39
C GLY A 185 -23.77 -20.05 -13.33
N ALA A 186 -22.45 -20.07 -13.10
CA ALA A 186 -21.87 -20.83 -12.03
C ALA A 186 -22.00 -20.11 -10.67
N VAL A 187 -22.14 -20.87 -9.60
CA VAL A 187 -22.26 -20.31 -8.24
C VAL A 187 -20.92 -20.43 -7.53
N ASP A 188 -20.36 -19.28 -7.16
CA ASP A 188 -19.19 -19.17 -6.32
C ASP A 188 -19.63 -19.18 -4.85
N ASN A 189 -19.13 -20.13 -4.06
CA ASN A 189 -19.44 -20.28 -2.65
C ASN A 189 -18.26 -19.80 -1.79
N TYR A 190 -18.52 -18.89 -0.86
CA TYR A 190 -17.55 -18.30 0.05
C TYR A 190 -17.90 -18.68 1.50
N SER A 191 -17.07 -19.54 2.10
CA SER A 191 -17.20 -19.90 3.52
C SER A 191 -16.54 -18.84 4.39
N LEU A 192 -17.22 -18.43 5.44
CA LEU A 192 -16.77 -17.42 6.39
C LEU A 192 -16.21 -18.08 7.66
N VAL A 193 -15.11 -17.52 8.16
CA VAL A 193 -14.53 -17.95 9.43
C VAL A 193 -15.33 -17.34 10.57
N LYS A 194 -15.83 -18.19 11.48
CA LYS A 194 -16.66 -17.76 12.61
C LYS A 194 -15.97 -18.03 13.93
N PHE A 195 -15.78 -16.99 14.74
CA PHE A 195 -15.30 -17.06 16.13
C PHE A 195 -14.08 -17.97 16.37
N ALA A 196 -13.16 -17.99 15.41
CA ALA A 196 -11.92 -18.75 15.54
C ALA A 196 -10.92 -18.01 16.44
N ARG A 197 -10.05 -18.76 17.10
CA ARG A 197 -8.97 -18.19 17.90
C ARG A 197 -7.76 -17.91 17.04
N SER A 198 -7.21 -16.69 17.13
CA SER A 198 -5.92 -16.34 16.53
C SER A 198 -4.74 -16.87 17.36
N ASN A 199 -3.53 -16.81 16.79
CA ASN A 199 -2.31 -17.20 17.52
C ASN A 199 -2.06 -16.30 18.76
N ALA A 200 -2.48 -15.05 18.72
CA ALA A 200 -2.39 -14.12 19.85
C ALA A 200 -3.56 -14.27 20.86
N GLY A 201 -4.49 -15.20 20.66
CA GLY A 201 -5.63 -15.43 21.51
C GLY A 201 -6.80 -14.46 21.29
N THR A 202 -6.79 -13.68 20.20
CA THR A 202 -7.85 -12.78 19.79
C THR A 202 -8.90 -13.49 18.94
N CYS A 203 -10.09 -12.91 18.78
CA CYS A 203 -11.18 -13.49 18.01
C CYS A 203 -11.04 -13.16 16.52
N ILE A 204 -11.05 -14.17 15.67
CA ILE A 204 -11.21 -14.05 14.23
C ILE A 204 -12.64 -14.34 13.87
N ASN A 205 -13.37 -13.36 13.36
CA ASN A 205 -14.75 -13.51 12.94
C ASN A 205 -14.99 -12.69 11.66
N GLN A 206 -15.52 -13.34 10.64
CA GLN A 206 -15.89 -12.69 9.37
C GLN A 206 -17.39 -12.47 9.33
N ARG A 207 -17.81 -11.29 8.89
CA ARG A 207 -19.21 -10.89 8.77
C ARG A 207 -19.52 -10.44 7.36
N PRO A 208 -20.57 -10.95 6.72
CA PRO A 208 -21.00 -10.49 5.41
C PRO A 208 -21.45 -9.03 5.49
N ILE A 209 -21.13 -8.27 4.45
CA ILE A 209 -21.52 -6.85 4.28
C ILE A 209 -22.38 -6.62 3.04
N VAL A 210 -22.64 -7.67 2.26
CA VAL A 210 -23.46 -7.64 1.05
C VAL A 210 -24.87 -8.17 1.33
N GLU A 211 -25.84 -7.76 0.52
CA GLU A 211 -27.22 -8.19 0.62
C GLU A 211 -27.61 -9.08 -0.58
N VAL A 212 -28.65 -9.90 -0.38
CA VAL A 212 -29.19 -10.76 -1.46
C VAL A 212 -29.73 -9.88 -2.58
N GLY A 213 -29.35 -10.19 -3.81
CA GLY A 213 -29.71 -9.43 -5.02
C GLY A 213 -28.72 -8.31 -5.36
N GLU A 214 -27.70 -8.06 -4.56
CA GLU A 214 -26.67 -7.05 -4.85
C GLU A 214 -25.75 -7.51 -5.99
N ASN A 215 -25.42 -6.57 -6.90
CA ASN A 215 -24.41 -6.81 -7.93
C ASN A 215 -23.02 -6.55 -7.35
N VAL A 216 -22.15 -7.52 -7.45
CA VAL A 216 -20.77 -7.45 -6.97
C VAL A 216 -19.78 -7.58 -8.12
N LYS A 217 -18.64 -6.91 -7.99
CA LYS A 217 -17.53 -6.97 -8.95
C LYS A 217 -16.39 -7.82 -8.40
N ALA A 218 -15.61 -8.41 -9.29
CA ALA A 218 -14.39 -9.09 -8.91
C ALA A 218 -13.47 -8.16 -8.08
N GLY A 219 -12.96 -8.67 -6.94
CA GLY A 219 -12.17 -7.88 -5.99
C GLY A 219 -12.97 -7.05 -4.98
N GLN A 220 -14.30 -6.99 -5.09
CA GLN A 220 -15.14 -6.33 -4.09
C GLN A 220 -15.19 -7.13 -2.79
N VAL A 221 -15.19 -6.44 -1.66
CA VAL A 221 -15.30 -7.08 -0.33
C VAL A 221 -16.72 -7.60 -0.13
N LEU A 222 -16.84 -8.90 0.15
CA LEU A 222 -18.11 -9.57 0.46
C LEU A 222 -18.34 -9.68 1.97
N ALA A 223 -17.27 -9.87 2.73
CA ALA A 223 -17.33 -9.99 4.18
C ALA A 223 -16.13 -9.31 4.83
N ASP A 224 -16.40 -8.57 5.91
CA ASP A 224 -15.38 -7.95 6.75
C ASP A 224 -14.72 -8.97 7.67
N GLY A 225 -13.39 -8.84 7.81
CA GLY A 225 -12.61 -9.58 8.80
C GLY A 225 -12.60 -8.90 10.18
N PRO A 226 -11.73 -9.38 11.10
CA PRO A 226 -11.52 -8.74 12.38
C PRO A 226 -10.93 -7.33 12.21
N ALA A 227 -11.36 -6.40 13.07
CA ALA A 227 -10.95 -4.99 13.03
C ALA A 227 -11.16 -4.30 11.66
N MET A 228 -12.26 -4.65 10.99
CA MET A 228 -12.66 -4.07 9.71
C MET A 228 -14.10 -3.60 9.75
N ARG A 229 -14.42 -2.57 8.96
CA ARG A 229 -15.78 -2.11 8.71
C ARG A 229 -15.91 -1.60 7.28
N ASN A 230 -16.88 -2.13 6.54
CA ASN A 230 -17.15 -1.79 5.14
C ASN A 230 -15.90 -1.91 4.23
N GLY A 231 -15.09 -2.93 4.45
CA GLY A 231 -13.88 -3.18 3.66
C GLY A 231 -12.68 -2.32 4.02
N GLU A 232 -12.74 -1.51 5.07
CA GLU A 232 -11.62 -0.70 5.55
C GLU A 232 -11.16 -1.14 6.94
N ILE A 233 -9.87 -0.94 7.23
CA ILE A 233 -9.32 -1.16 8.57
C ILE A 233 -9.98 -0.19 9.55
N SER A 234 -10.54 -0.73 10.62
CA SER A 234 -11.23 0.01 11.67
C SER A 234 -10.80 -0.53 13.03
N LEU A 235 -9.74 0.04 13.58
CA LEU A 235 -9.11 -0.47 14.81
C LEU A 235 -9.87 -0.06 16.07
N GLY A 236 -10.68 1.00 16.03
CA GLY A 236 -11.29 1.55 17.21
C GLY A 236 -12.58 2.33 16.94
N LYS A 237 -12.74 3.42 17.67
CA LYS A 237 -13.87 4.36 17.58
C LYS A 237 -13.35 5.77 17.36
N ASN A 238 -14.14 6.58 16.66
CA ASN A 238 -13.83 8.00 16.50
C ASN A 238 -14.07 8.74 17.82
N ALA A 239 -13.15 9.64 18.17
CA ALA A 239 -13.23 10.48 19.35
C ALA A 239 -12.92 11.93 19.01
N LEU A 240 -13.62 12.86 19.66
CA LEU A 240 -13.25 14.27 19.61
C LEU A 240 -12.17 14.51 20.67
N ILE A 241 -11.05 15.06 20.22
CA ILE A 241 -9.91 15.36 21.09
C ILE A 241 -9.77 16.88 21.17
N GLY A 242 -9.67 17.37 22.37
CA GLY A 242 -9.42 18.77 22.65
C GLY A 242 -8.18 19.00 23.48
#